data_eeb408dba5d7f59ede28c32ee55eb72b
#
_entry.id   eeb408dba5d7f59ede28c32ee55eb72b
#
_cell.length_a   1.000
_cell.length_b   1.000
_cell.length_c   1.000
_cell.angle_alpha   90.00
_cell.angle_beta   90.00
_cell.angle_gamma   90.00
#
_symmetry.space_group_name_H-M   'P 1'
#
loop_
_entity.id
_entity.type
_entity.pdbx_description
1 polymer ?
#
loop_
_entity_poly.entity_id
_entity_poly.type
_entity_poly.pdbx_seq_one_letter_code
_entity_poly.pdbx_strand_id
1 'polypeptide(L)'
;MALVSFKQHLDEAATGKLMHLTHLEDLMLDQGASGAAFALDVLDQFGHMLEHGGVPRSLNVTTKWDGAPSVVFGPDPADGKFFVATKAAFSKNPKLMKSHEQIADTYGDGGVADKLHACFAELSALRPKQILQGDLLFTDDVSTKTIEGKSFLTFRPNTILYAVDHASHLGQQIARAHLGIVVHTMYQGSGKTIEGYHSTPISPTVFAGLAKTARVVIVDAAFDDLSGTVTFTNEEQADFNMSMSRVRALHQEVPAAIYHAVTMEPLHALMQMFINQRVRENRVNASTVTELMEFIATRRDKEAGGRSSEKGKQDQLAKFNTIMTQIRENARGYLNWFVLHQAIMNAKTIIVRKLGQASRVQTFVPSENGFRVTGPE
;
A
#
# COMPACT_ATOMS: atom_id res chain seq x y z
N MET A 1 30.14 5.92 9.14
CA MET A 1 29.09 5.00 8.61
C MET A 1 28.43 5.71 7.46
N ALA A 2 28.52 5.17 6.24
CA ALA A 2 27.96 5.80 5.07
C ALA A 2 26.42 5.69 5.15
N LEU A 3 25.75 6.83 5.10
CA LEU A 3 24.31 6.93 4.83
C LEU A 3 24.06 6.28 3.47
N VAL A 4 23.67 5.02 3.46
CA VAL A 4 23.02 4.42 2.30
C VAL A 4 21.73 5.19 2.15
N SER A 5 21.66 6.05 1.16
CA SER A 5 20.56 6.99 1.04
C SER A 5 19.26 6.19 0.81
N PHE A 6 18.18 6.61 1.45
CA PHE A 6 16.81 6.16 1.16
C PHE A 6 16.54 6.09 -0.35
N LYS A 7 17.14 6.98 -1.13
CA LYS A 7 17.14 6.99 -2.59
C LYS A 7 17.80 5.74 -3.20
N GLN A 8 18.91 5.25 -2.64
CA GLN A 8 19.63 4.08 -3.15
C GLN A 8 18.84 2.79 -2.90
N HIS A 9 18.12 2.70 -1.79
CA HIS A 9 17.24 1.57 -1.48
C HIS A 9 15.95 1.57 -2.32
N LEU A 10 15.41 2.76 -2.63
CA LEU A 10 14.32 2.91 -3.62
C LEU A 10 14.80 2.56 -5.04
N ASP A 11 16.05 2.89 -5.38
CA ASP A 11 16.63 2.58 -6.70
C ASP A 11 16.91 1.06 -6.85
N GLU A 12 17.29 0.36 -5.79
CA GLU A 12 17.43 -1.11 -5.78
C GLU A 12 16.09 -1.85 -5.81
N ALA A 13 15.06 -1.32 -5.16
CA ALA A 13 13.68 -1.83 -5.25
C ALA A 13 13.02 -1.50 -6.61
N ALA A 14 13.51 -0.48 -7.31
CA ALA A 14 12.96 0.01 -8.58
C ALA A 14 13.29 -0.86 -9.81
N THR A 15 14.00 -1.97 -9.67
CA THR A 15 14.20 -2.94 -10.77
C THR A 15 12.98 -3.83 -11.03
N GLY A 16 11.93 -3.72 -10.23
CA GLY A 16 10.65 -4.43 -10.39
C GLY A 16 9.68 -3.72 -11.34
N LYS A 17 9.02 -4.47 -12.21
CA LYS A 17 8.01 -3.97 -13.16
C LYS A 17 6.74 -3.41 -12.49
N LEU A 18 6.56 -3.65 -11.19
CA LEU A 18 5.43 -3.19 -10.39
C LEU A 18 5.95 -2.63 -9.07
N MET A 19 5.85 -1.30 -8.88
CA MET A 19 6.04 -0.74 -7.55
C MET A 19 4.78 -0.99 -6.72
N HIS A 20 4.87 -1.92 -5.78
CA HIS A 20 4.02 -1.91 -4.62
C HIS A 20 4.67 -1.01 -3.56
N LEU A 21 3.91 -0.05 -3.05
CA LEU A 21 4.32 0.62 -1.82
C LEU A 21 4.27 -0.45 -0.71
N THR A 22 5.43 -1.00 -0.39
CA THR A 22 5.57 -1.98 0.70
C THR A 22 5.36 -1.27 2.03
N HIS A 23 4.57 -1.84 2.91
CA HIS A 23 4.48 -1.33 4.27
C HIS A 23 5.83 -1.49 4.97
N LEU A 24 6.19 -0.52 5.82
CA LEU A 24 7.48 -0.53 6.50
C LEU A 24 7.71 -1.82 7.31
N GLU A 25 6.66 -2.32 7.97
CA GLU A 25 6.66 -3.58 8.70
C GLU A 25 6.83 -4.81 7.81
N ASP A 26 6.36 -4.76 6.56
CA ASP A 26 6.44 -5.87 5.62
C ASP A 26 7.86 -6.06 5.05
N LEU A 27 8.74 -5.05 5.17
CA LEU A 27 10.14 -5.18 4.76
C LEU A 27 10.87 -6.32 5.48
N MET A 28 10.48 -6.63 6.71
CA MET A 28 11.06 -7.79 7.42
C MET A 28 10.57 -9.13 6.86
N LEU A 29 9.45 -9.16 6.14
CA LEU A 29 8.99 -10.33 5.39
C LEU A 29 9.79 -10.48 4.08
N ASP A 30 9.98 -9.37 3.35
CA ASP A 30 10.61 -9.38 2.02
C ASP A 30 12.13 -9.53 2.09
N GLN A 31 12.79 -8.93 3.11
CA GLN A 31 14.24 -8.80 3.23
C GLN A 31 14.79 -9.39 4.55
N GLY A 32 13.95 -10.02 5.37
CA GLY A 32 14.37 -10.63 6.62
C GLY A 32 14.95 -9.64 7.63
N ALA A 33 16.10 -9.98 8.24
CA ALA A 33 16.73 -9.17 9.25
C ALA A 33 17.18 -7.79 8.74
N SER A 34 17.63 -7.68 7.50
CA SER A 34 18.04 -6.40 6.89
C SER A 34 16.84 -5.48 6.68
N GLY A 35 15.69 -6.03 6.28
CA GLY A 35 14.45 -5.28 6.17
C GLY A 35 13.94 -4.76 7.52
N ALA A 36 14.03 -5.59 8.57
CA ALA A 36 13.72 -5.16 9.93
C ALA A 36 14.66 -4.03 10.41
N ALA A 37 15.97 -4.18 10.21
CA ALA A 37 16.95 -3.15 10.58
C ALA A 37 16.70 -1.84 9.84
N PHE A 38 16.39 -1.90 8.55
CA PHE A 38 16.05 -0.73 7.76
C PHE A 38 14.76 -0.06 8.26
N ALA A 39 13.73 -0.84 8.61
CA ALA A 39 12.49 -0.30 9.18
C ALA A 39 12.74 0.46 10.48
N LEU A 40 13.63 -0.07 11.35
CA LEU A 40 14.05 0.61 12.59
C LEU A 40 14.74 1.93 12.28
N ASP A 41 15.69 1.94 11.35
CA ASP A 41 16.44 3.14 10.95
C ASP A 41 15.52 4.24 10.42
N VAL A 42 14.55 3.88 9.57
CA VAL A 42 13.54 4.82 9.07
C VAL A 42 12.71 5.40 10.21
N LEU A 43 12.24 4.58 11.14
CA LEU A 43 11.47 5.05 12.31
C LEU A 43 12.30 5.98 13.19
N ASP A 44 13.57 5.67 13.42
CA ASP A 44 14.48 6.53 14.20
C ASP A 44 14.70 7.89 13.53
N GLN A 45 14.89 7.91 12.22
CA GLN A 45 15.04 9.16 11.46
C GLN A 45 13.79 10.03 11.55
N PHE A 46 12.58 9.44 11.39
CA PHE A 46 11.33 10.17 11.55
C PHE A 46 11.13 10.66 12.99
N GLY A 47 11.44 9.83 13.98
CA GLY A 47 11.37 10.21 15.40
C GLY A 47 12.24 11.41 15.69
N HIS A 48 13.51 11.37 15.26
CA HIS A 48 14.46 12.49 15.43
C HIS A 48 13.98 13.77 14.74
N MET A 49 13.41 13.64 13.55
CA MET A 49 12.83 14.77 12.82
C MET A 49 11.69 15.44 13.62
N LEU A 50 10.75 14.64 14.12
CA LEU A 50 9.59 15.12 14.86
C LEU A 50 9.95 15.66 16.25
N GLU A 51 11.06 15.20 16.84
CA GLU A 51 11.60 15.73 18.11
C GLU A 51 12.20 17.13 17.93
N HIS A 52 12.93 17.37 16.84
CA HIS A 52 13.72 18.58 16.66
C HIS A 52 13.04 19.65 15.76
N GLY A 53 11.83 19.41 15.32
CA GLY A 53 11.04 20.39 14.56
C GLY A 53 11.52 20.63 13.14
N GLY A 54 12.27 19.69 12.57
CA GLY A 54 12.81 19.83 11.23
C GLY A 54 12.62 18.60 10.36
N VAL A 55 11.69 18.65 9.40
CA VAL A 55 11.76 17.74 8.25
C VAL A 55 12.88 18.25 7.36
N PRO A 56 13.95 17.46 7.07
CA PRO A 56 14.96 17.85 6.12
C PRO A 56 14.27 18.20 4.78
N ARG A 57 14.68 19.30 4.14
CA ARG A 57 14.12 19.71 2.83
C ARG A 57 14.17 18.64 1.74
N SER A 58 14.89 17.55 1.97
CA SER A 58 15.03 16.40 1.07
C SER A 58 14.05 15.27 1.33
N LEU A 59 13.25 15.32 2.40
CA LEU A 59 12.28 14.28 2.71
C LEU A 59 10.89 14.66 2.18
N ASN A 60 10.50 14.02 1.11
CA ASN A 60 9.15 14.12 0.58
C ASN A 60 8.27 13.09 1.27
N VAL A 61 7.36 13.55 2.12
CA VAL A 61 6.34 12.68 2.73
C VAL A 61 5.08 12.80 1.88
N THR A 62 4.61 11.66 1.39
CA THR A 62 3.36 11.59 0.62
C THR A 62 2.28 10.90 1.42
N THR A 63 1.06 11.41 1.37
CA THR A 63 -0.09 10.70 1.91
C THR A 63 -0.37 9.47 1.06
N LYS A 64 -0.30 8.27 1.64
CA LYS A 64 -0.75 7.06 0.96
C LYS A 64 -2.28 6.98 1.04
N TRP A 65 -2.92 7.23 -0.07
CA TRP A 65 -4.34 6.95 -0.23
C TRP A 65 -4.57 5.46 -0.46
N ASP A 66 -5.55 4.87 0.21
CA ASP A 66 -5.91 3.46 0.04
C ASP A 66 -7.03 3.33 -1.00
N GLY A 67 -6.67 3.48 -2.26
CA GLY A 67 -7.59 3.38 -3.39
C GLY A 67 -7.67 1.95 -3.96
N ALA A 68 -8.75 1.62 -4.65
CA ALA A 68 -8.93 0.37 -5.38
C ALA A 68 -9.96 0.48 -6.52
N PRO A 69 -9.68 -0.14 -7.65
CA PRO A 69 -8.48 -0.86 -8.07
C PRO A 69 -7.30 0.08 -8.37
N SER A 70 -6.11 -0.49 -8.43
CA SER A 70 -4.96 0.20 -9.02
C SER A 70 -5.11 0.16 -10.55
N VAL A 71 -4.99 1.32 -11.17
CA VAL A 71 -5.21 1.53 -12.61
C VAL A 71 -3.94 2.05 -13.26
N VAL A 72 -3.53 1.39 -14.34
CA VAL A 72 -2.45 1.84 -15.23
C VAL A 72 -3.09 2.45 -16.46
N PHE A 73 -2.66 3.64 -16.86
CA PHE A 73 -3.26 4.34 -17.99
C PHE A 73 -2.26 5.26 -18.71
N GLY A 74 -2.50 5.52 -19.97
CA GLY A 74 -1.62 6.39 -20.78
C GLY A 74 -1.59 5.96 -22.23
N PRO A 75 -0.61 6.48 -23.02
CA PRO A 75 -0.40 6.06 -24.39
C PRO A 75 0.28 4.69 -24.45
N ASP A 76 -0.26 3.78 -25.26
CA ASP A 76 0.42 2.50 -25.56
C ASP A 76 1.69 2.76 -26.37
N PRO A 77 2.86 2.21 -25.93
CA PRO A 77 4.10 2.38 -26.69
C PRO A 77 4.06 1.84 -28.10
N ALA A 78 3.16 0.89 -28.38
CA ALA A 78 3.06 0.24 -29.70
C ALA A 78 2.42 1.15 -30.76
N ASP A 79 1.37 1.91 -30.42
CA ASP A 79 0.56 2.64 -31.38
C ASP A 79 0.12 4.05 -30.90
N GLY A 80 0.52 4.47 -29.70
CA GLY A 80 0.21 5.76 -29.12
C GLY A 80 -1.26 5.92 -28.67
N LYS A 81 -2.10 4.91 -28.82
CA LYS A 81 -3.49 4.98 -28.39
C LYS A 81 -3.61 4.95 -26.88
N PHE A 82 -4.55 5.73 -26.38
CA PHE A 82 -4.86 5.69 -24.94
C PHE A 82 -5.37 4.33 -24.52
N PHE A 83 -4.89 3.84 -23.38
CA PHE A 83 -5.37 2.61 -22.75
C PHE A 83 -5.61 2.79 -21.26
N VAL A 84 -6.43 1.91 -20.71
CA VAL A 84 -6.52 1.63 -19.27
C VAL A 84 -6.24 0.16 -19.02
N ALA A 85 -5.66 -0.15 -17.88
CA ALA A 85 -5.39 -1.53 -17.48
C ALA A 85 -5.35 -1.64 -15.95
N THR A 86 -5.49 -2.85 -15.45
CA THR A 86 -5.09 -3.20 -14.09
C THR A 86 -3.59 -3.54 -14.05
N LYS A 87 -3.09 -4.09 -12.94
CA LYS A 87 -1.73 -4.66 -12.86
C LYS A 87 -1.44 -5.69 -13.96
N ALA A 88 -2.46 -6.22 -14.65
CA ALA A 88 -2.31 -7.11 -15.80
C ALA A 88 -1.60 -6.44 -17.00
N ALA A 89 -1.40 -5.12 -17.00
CA ALA A 89 -0.55 -4.42 -17.96
C ALA A 89 0.88 -4.98 -18.01
N PHE A 90 1.38 -5.47 -16.88
CA PHE A 90 2.76 -5.98 -16.72
C PHE A 90 2.81 -7.51 -16.59
N SER A 91 1.74 -8.20 -16.92
CA SER A 91 1.71 -9.66 -16.95
C SER A 91 2.46 -10.19 -18.19
N LYS A 92 2.74 -11.50 -18.21
CA LYS A 92 3.36 -12.17 -19.37
C LYS A 92 2.58 -11.92 -20.68
N ASN A 93 1.27 -11.74 -20.58
CA ASN A 93 0.40 -11.35 -21.68
C ASN A 93 -0.29 -10.02 -21.30
N PRO A 94 0.32 -8.87 -21.62
CA PRO A 94 -0.21 -7.56 -21.22
C PRO A 94 -1.65 -7.34 -21.71
N LYS A 95 -2.51 -6.86 -20.81
CA LYS A 95 -3.90 -6.53 -21.12
C LYS A 95 -4.08 -5.03 -21.08
N LEU A 96 -3.97 -4.37 -22.24
CA LEU A 96 -4.14 -2.93 -22.42
C LEU A 96 -5.47 -2.66 -23.11
N MET A 97 -6.46 -2.18 -22.35
CA MET A 97 -7.82 -1.94 -22.86
C MET A 97 -7.90 -0.58 -23.55
N LYS A 98 -8.15 -0.57 -24.84
CA LYS A 98 -8.24 0.64 -25.71
C LYS A 98 -9.66 0.97 -26.14
N SER A 99 -10.65 0.20 -25.66
CA SER A 99 -12.07 0.45 -25.90
C SER A 99 -12.93 -0.17 -24.80
N HIS A 100 -14.16 0.31 -24.72
CA HIS A 100 -15.16 -0.29 -23.82
C HIS A 100 -15.45 -1.75 -24.14
N GLU A 101 -15.44 -2.12 -25.42
CA GLU A 101 -15.63 -3.51 -25.87
C GLU A 101 -14.53 -4.41 -25.32
N GLN A 102 -13.25 -4.01 -25.43
CA GLN A 102 -12.13 -4.78 -24.89
C GLN A 102 -12.19 -4.92 -23.36
N ILE A 103 -12.73 -3.93 -22.65
CA ILE A 103 -12.94 -4.03 -21.19
C ILE A 103 -14.00 -5.11 -20.91
N ALA A 104 -15.16 -5.05 -21.60
CA ALA A 104 -16.24 -6.02 -21.44
C ALA A 104 -15.78 -7.45 -21.79
N ASP A 105 -15.09 -7.63 -22.92
CA ASP A 105 -14.55 -8.94 -23.34
C ASP A 105 -13.57 -9.53 -22.34
N THR A 106 -12.80 -8.68 -21.63
CA THR A 106 -11.75 -9.14 -20.72
C THR A 106 -12.23 -9.37 -19.29
N TYR A 107 -13.14 -8.54 -18.79
CA TYR A 107 -13.54 -8.53 -17.38
C TYR A 107 -15.04 -8.86 -17.18
N GLY A 108 -15.82 -8.99 -18.25
CA GLY A 108 -17.27 -9.19 -18.18
C GLY A 108 -17.99 -7.94 -17.71
N ASP A 109 -19.10 -8.14 -16.99
CA ASP A 109 -19.93 -7.07 -16.44
C ASP A 109 -19.69 -6.89 -14.93
N GLY A 110 -19.87 -5.65 -14.44
CA GLY A 110 -19.82 -5.30 -13.02
C GLY A 110 -18.42 -5.15 -12.40
N GLY A 111 -18.38 -4.70 -11.17
CA GLY A 111 -17.19 -4.65 -10.34
C GLY A 111 -15.99 -3.91 -10.94
N VAL A 112 -14.93 -4.63 -11.31
CA VAL A 112 -13.72 -4.05 -11.90
C VAL A 112 -13.98 -3.51 -13.30
N ALA A 113 -14.86 -4.15 -14.10
CA ALA A 113 -15.19 -3.69 -15.45
C ALA A 113 -15.85 -2.31 -15.41
N ASP A 114 -16.84 -2.08 -14.55
CA ASP A 114 -17.52 -0.78 -14.42
C ASP A 114 -16.52 0.33 -14.06
N LYS A 115 -15.61 0.06 -13.14
CA LYS A 115 -14.56 1.01 -12.75
C LYS A 115 -13.58 1.29 -13.90
N LEU A 116 -13.20 0.29 -14.69
CA LEU A 116 -12.35 0.47 -15.86
C LEU A 116 -13.07 1.24 -16.97
N HIS A 117 -14.38 1.02 -17.16
CA HIS A 117 -15.20 1.80 -18.09
C HIS A 117 -15.22 3.28 -17.72
N ALA A 118 -15.42 3.60 -16.43
CA ALA A 118 -15.34 4.96 -15.93
C ALA A 118 -13.93 5.57 -16.12
N CYS A 119 -12.90 4.81 -15.79
CA CYS A 119 -11.50 5.24 -15.99
C CYS A 119 -11.19 5.49 -17.47
N PHE A 120 -11.63 4.63 -18.39
CA PHE A 120 -11.38 4.81 -19.82
C PHE A 120 -12.07 6.07 -20.36
N ALA A 121 -13.33 6.29 -19.95
CA ALA A 121 -14.10 7.47 -20.37
C ALA A 121 -13.49 8.79 -19.87
N GLU A 122 -13.05 8.83 -18.62
CA GLU A 122 -12.68 10.08 -17.96
C GLU A 122 -11.18 10.39 -18.02
N LEU A 123 -10.29 9.38 -17.85
CA LEU A 123 -8.83 9.61 -17.76
C LEU A 123 -8.20 9.99 -19.11
N SER A 124 -8.81 9.63 -20.22
CA SER A 124 -8.36 10.06 -21.57
C SER A 124 -8.34 11.58 -21.73
N ALA A 125 -9.27 12.28 -21.06
CA ALA A 125 -9.35 13.73 -21.07
C ALA A 125 -8.16 14.42 -20.40
N LEU A 126 -7.42 13.73 -19.55
CA LEU A 126 -6.19 14.22 -18.91
C LEU A 126 -5.01 14.34 -19.89
N ARG A 127 -5.11 13.71 -21.06
CA ARG A 127 -4.09 13.69 -22.13
C ARG A 127 -2.70 13.34 -21.61
N PRO A 128 -2.55 12.22 -20.87
CA PRO A 128 -1.24 11.83 -20.34
C PRO A 128 -0.27 11.59 -21.49
N LYS A 129 0.97 12.08 -21.34
CA LYS A 129 2.07 11.86 -22.29
C LYS A 129 2.93 10.67 -21.92
N GLN A 130 2.79 10.17 -20.70
CA GLN A 130 3.48 9.02 -20.14
C GLN A 130 2.46 8.00 -19.68
N ILE A 131 2.92 6.77 -19.48
CA ILE A 131 2.15 5.74 -18.79
C ILE A 131 2.21 6.05 -17.31
N LEU A 132 1.04 6.14 -16.68
CA LEU A 132 0.84 6.48 -15.29
C LEU A 132 0.14 5.35 -14.55
N GLN A 133 0.37 5.26 -13.25
CA GLN A 133 -0.40 4.40 -12.36
C GLN A 133 -0.95 5.21 -11.19
N GLY A 134 -2.17 4.90 -10.84
CA GLY A 134 -2.83 5.47 -9.68
C GLY A 134 -3.83 4.51 -9.08
N ASP A 135 -4.31 4.84 -7.90
CA ASP A 135 -5.34 4.09 -7.20
C ASP A 135 -6.66 4.86 -7.26
N LEU A 136 -7.71 4.18 -7.73
CA LEU A 136 -9.03 4.79 -7.88
C LEU A 136 -9.64 5.06 -6.50
N LEU A 137 -10.10 6.28 -6.28
CA LEU A 137 -10.69 6.71 -5.02
C LEU A 137 -12.22 6.61 -5.03
N PHE A 138 -12.83 7.07 -6.11
CA PHE A 138 -14.28 7.01 -6.30
C PHE A 138 -14.65 7.11 -7.77
N THR A 139 -15.86 6.66 -8.07
CA THR A 139 -16.57 6.92 -9.34
C THR A 139 -17.89 7.63 -9.01
N ASP A 140 -19.01 6.92 -9.02
CA ASP A 140 -20.35 7.39 -8.69
C ASP A 140 -20.77 7.09 -7.23
N ASP A 141 -19.84 6.61 -6.41
CA ASP A 141 -20.05 6.15 -5.04
C ASP A 141 -19.74 7.20 -3.96
N VAL A 142 -19.69 8.48 -4.33
CA VAL A 142 -19.56 9.61 -3.39
C VAL A 142 -20.92 9.91 -2.75
N SER A 143 -20.94 10.06 -1.44
CA SER A 143 -22.15 10.43 -0.70
C SER A 143 -21.90 11.60 0.26
N THR A 144 -22.95 12.39 0.51
CA THR A 144 -22.89 13.49 1.49
C THR A 144 -23.31 12.99 2.87
N LYS A 145 -22.51 13.29 3.90
CA LYS A 145 -22.82 12.99 5.30
C LYS A 145 -22.63 14.21 6.17
N THR A 146 -23.50 14.35 7.17
CA THR A 146 -23.34 15.36 8.22
C THR A 146 -22.67 14.70 9.42
N ILE A 147 -21.52 15.22 9.85
CA ILE A 147 -20.74 14.75 10.99
C ILE A 147 -20.47 15.96 11.87
N GLU A 148 -20.91 15.90 13.12
CA GLU A 148 -20.76 17.00 14.10
C GLU A 148 -21.27 18.36 13.58
N GLY A 149 -22.37 18.34 12.82
CA GLY A 149 -23.00 19.55 12.26
C GLY A 149 -22.35 20.10 11.00
N LYS A 150 -21.26 19.50 10.48
CA LYS A 150 -20.61 19.87 9.24
C LYS A 150 -20.93 18.88 8.12
N SER A 151 -21.03 19.38 6.90
CA SER A 151 -21.28 18.56 5.71
C SER A 151 -19.98 18.05 5.12
N PHE A 152 -19.89 16.74 4.89
CA PHE A 152 -18.75 16.06 4.28
C PHE A 152 -19.16 15.25 3.07
N LEU A 153 -18.32 15.25 2.05
CA LEU A 153 -18.36 14.26 0.98
C LEU A 153 -17.56 13.04 1.40
N THR A 154 -18.19 11.88 1.34
CA THR A 154 -17.59 10.61 1.80
C THR A 154 -17.54 9.59 0.69
N PHE A 155 -16.44 8.84 0.64
CA PHE A 155 -16.24 7.73 -0.29
C PHE A 155 -15.35 6.66 0.35
N ARG A 156 -15.52 5.41 -0.05
CA ARG A 156 -14.77 4.27 0.49
C ARG A 156 -14.23 3.40 -0.64
N PRO A 157 -13.04 3.71 -1.16
CA PRO A 157 -12.48 2.93 -2.27
C PRO A 157 -12.08 1.50 -1.86
N ASN A 158 -11.69 1.29 -0.61
CA ASN A 158 -11.27 0.00 -0.07
C ASN A 158 -11.75 -0.14 1.39
N THR A 159 -10.84 -0.21 2.36
CA THR A 159 -11.17 -0.37 3.78
C THR A 159 -11.40 0.95 4.50
N ILE A 160 -10.74 2.01 4.05
CA ILE A 160 -10.79 3.34 4.68
C ILE A 160 -11.95 4.14 4.11
N LEU A 161 -12.76 4.72 5.00
CA LEU A 161 -13.74 5.73 4.64
C LEU A 161 -13.05 7.10 4.69
N TYR A 162 -13.02 7.77 3.55
CA TYR A 162 -12.55 9.14 3.43
C TYR A 162 -13.73 10.11 3.60
N ALA A 163 -13.45 11.24 4.23
CA ALA A 163 -14.39 12.34 4.34
C ALA A 163 -13.67 13.66 4.06
N VAL A 164 -14.23 14.44 3.16
CA VAL A 164 -13.68 15.74 2.76
C VAL A 164 -14.73 16.80 3.05
N ASP A 165 -14.34 17.87 3.73
CA ASP A 165 -15.24 19.00 4.02
C ASP A 165 -15.84 19.52 2.71
N HIS A 166 -17.17 19.48 2.61
CA HIS A 166 -17.89 19.89 1.40
C HIS A 166 -17.62 21.36 1.01
N ALA A 167 -17.38 22.22 2.00
CA ALA A 167 -17.10 23.63 1.79
C ALA A 167 -15.65 23.89 1.34
N SER A 168 -14.74 22.92 1.49
CA SER A 168 -13.35 23.06 1.08
C SER A 168 -13.21 23.10 -0.44
N HIS A 169 -12.09 23.64 -0.93
CA HIS A 169 -11.80 23.66 -2.37
C HIS A 169 -11.81 22.24 -2.97
N LEU A 170 -11.19 21.26 -2.28
CA LEU A 170 -11.20 19.87 -2.71
C LEU A 170 -12.61 19.27 -2.68
N GLY A 171 -13.40 19.57 -1.64
CA GLY A 171 -14.80 19.12 -1.54
C GLY A 171 -15.65 19.61 -2.70
N GLN A 172 -15.48 20.88 -3.10
CA GLN A 172 -16.20 21.45 -4.25
C GLN A 172 -15.76 20.82 -5.59
N GLN A 173 -14.50 20.40 -5.70
CA GLN A 173 -14.02 19.64 -6.86
C GLN A 173 -14.64 18.25 -6.90
N ILE A 174 -14.63 17.51 -5.77
CA ILE A 174 -15.21 16.18 -5.64
C ILE A 174 -16.71 16.20 -5.95
N ALA A 175 -17.45 17.21 -5.48
CA ALA A 175 -18.89 17.33 -5.71
C ALA A 175 -19.28 17.42 -7.20
N ARG A 176 -18.34 17.78 -8.09
CA ARG A 176 -18.57 17.92 -9.54
C ARG A 176 -17.91 16.81 -10.35
N ALA A 177 -17.07 16.03 -9.71
CA ALA A 177 -16.28 15.01 -10.40
C ALA A 177 -17.08 13.72 -10.58
N HIS A 178 -16.78 13.01 -11.65
CA HIS A 178 -17.27 11.66 -11.93
C HIS A 178 -16.24 10.60 -11.57
N LEU A 179 -14.99 11.01 -11.31
CA LEU A 179 -13.91 10.11 -10.98
C LEU A 179 -12.87 10.82 -10.10
N GLY A 180 -12.43 10.15 -9.06
CA GLY A 180 -11.28 10.54 -8.26
C GLY A 180 -10.18 9.49 -8.33
N ILE A 181 -8.96 9.92 -8.56
CA ILE A 181 -7.79 9.04 -8.64
C ILE A 181 -6.58 9.71 -7.97
N VAL A 182 -5.82 8.95 -7.19
CA VAL A 182 -4.50 9.39 -6.74
C VAL A 182 -3.45 8.80 -7.67
N VAL A 183 -2.67 9.66 -8.32
CA VAL A 183 -1.59 9.23 -9.23
C VAL A 183 -0.28 9.32 -8.49
N HIS A 184 0.44 8.21 -8.40
CA HIS A 184 1.66 8.10 -7.60
C HIS A 184 2.88 7.58 -8.36
N THR A 185 2.67 6.93 -9.52
CA THR A 185 3.75 6.29 -10.28
C THR A 185 3.66 6.68 -11.75
N MET A 186 4.80 6.88 -12.36
CA MET A 186 4.93 6.95 -13.81
C MET A 186 5.86 5.84 -14.32
N TYR A 187 5.72 5.48 -15.57
CA TYR A 187 6.57 4.48 -16.22
C TYR A 187 7.43 5.15 -17.27
N GLN A 188 8.71 4.89 -17.18
CA GLN A 188 9.72 5.37 -18.12
C GLN A 188 10.40 4.20 -18.82
N GLY A 189 10.66 4.35 -20.08
CA GLY A 189 11.30 3.30 -20.86
C GLY A 189 11.39 3.67 -22.34
N SER A 190 11.86 2.71 -23.11
CA SER A 190 11.99 2.84 -24.56
C SER A 190 11.54 1.55 -25.23
N GLY A 191 11.11 1.67 -26.49
CA GLY A 191 10.63 0.54 -27.26
C GLY A 191 9.13 0.57 -27.50
N LYS A 192 8.65 -0.45 -28.22
CA LYS A 192 7.25 -0.56 -28.67
C LYS A 192 6.38 -1.43 -27.74
N THR A 193 6.92 -1.92 -26.63
CA THR A 193 6.17 -2.77 -25.69
C THR A 193 6.31 -2.23 -24.27
N ILE A 194 5.27 -2.40 -23.46
CA ILE A 194 5.26 -1.96 -22.06
C ILE A 194 6.29 -2.72 -21.20
N GLU A 195 6.78 -3.85 -21.67
CA GLU A 195 7.79 -4.67 -21.00
C GLU A 195 9.15 -3.95 -20.85
N GLY A 196 9.46 -3.01 -21.75
CA GLY A 196 10.65 -2.16 -21.71
C GLY A 196 10.56 -0.98 -20.76
N TYR A 197 9.45 -0.84 -20.03
CA TYR A 197 9.18 0.27 -19.12
C TYR A 197 9.36 -0.15 -17.67
N HIS A 198 9.95 0.74 -16.88
CA HIS A 198 10.15 0.57 -15.43
C HIS A 198 9.41 1.69 -14.67
N SER A 199 8.97 1.37 -13.46
CA SER A 199 8.26 2.30 -12.61
C SER A 199 9.21 3.30 -11.94
N THR A 200 8.75 4.54 -11.85
CA THR A 200 9.39 5.61 -11.07
C THR A 200 8.32 6.42 -10.35
N PRO A 201 8.62 7.07 -9.22
CA PRO A 201 7.69 8.03 -8.62
C PRO A 201 7.29 9.10 -9.64
N ILE A 202 6.02 9.52 -9.62
CA ILE A 202 5.58 10.59 -10.50
C ILE A 202 6.33 11.89 -10.19
N SER A 203 6.80 12.58 -11.22
CA SER A 203 7.43 13.88 -11.01
C SER A 203 6.38 15.00 -10.94
N PRO A 204 6.62 16.06 -10.16
CA PRO A 204 5.73 17.23 -10.11
C PRO A 204 5.47 17.85 -11.49
N THR A 205 6.47 17.82 -12.39
CA THR A 205 6.36 18.34 -13.76
C THR A 205 5.38 17.51 -14.59
N VAL A 206 5.42 16.20 -14.49
CA VAL A 206 4.48 15.31 -15.19
C VAL A 206 3.07 15.51 -14.66
N PHE A 207 2.92 15.61 -13.35
CA PHE A 207 1.65 15.86 -12.70
C PHE A 207 1.04 17.21 -13.14
N ALA A 208 1.83 18.29 -13.11
CA ALA A 208 1.40 19.61 -13.56
C ALA A 208 1.07 19.68 -15.06
N GLY A 209 1.64 18.78 -15.86
CA GLY A 209 1.40 18.69 -17.31
C GLY A 209 0.11 17.97 -17.71
N LEU A 210 -0.62 17.36 -16.75
CA LEU A 210 -1.91 16.74 -17.02
C LEU A 210 -2.98 17.80 -17.29
N ALA A 211 -3.85 17.55 -18.27
CA ALA A 211 -4.94 18.46 -18.55
C ALA A 211 -5.94 18.47 -17.39
N LYS A 212 -6.38 19.65 -17.00
CA LYS A 212 -7.39 19.83 -15.94
C LYS A 212 -8.79 19.66 -16.54
N THR A 213 -9.64 18.91 -15.85
CA THR A 213 -11.04 18.73 -16.20
C THR A 213 -11.88 18.78 -14.92
N ALA A 214 -13.09 19.30 -15.00
CA ALA A 214 -14.01 19.32 -13.86
C ALA A 214 -14.54 17.91 -13.51
N ARG A 215 -14.40 16.96 -14.43
CA ARG A 215 -14.95 15.58 -14.26
C ARG A 215 -13.99 14.65 -13.54
N VAL A 216 -12.70 14.99 -13.46
CA VAL A 216 -11.70 14.15 -12.78
C VAL A 216 -11.00 14.95 -11.70
N VAL A 217 -11.05 14.46 -10.49
CA VAL A 217 -10.20 14.90 -9.40
C VAL A 217 -8.95 14.04 -9.39
N ILE A 218 -7.82 14.64 -9.71
CA ILE A 218 -6.53 14.02 -9.48
C ILE A 218 -6.08 14.49 -8.11
N VAL A 219 -6.10 13.56 -7.16
CA VAL A 219 -5.47 13.82 -5.88
C VAL A 219 -3.97 13.64 -6.09
N ASP A 220 -3.25 14.70 -5.88
CA ASP A 220 -1.81 14.62 -5.77
C ASP A 220 -1.51 13.70 -4.58
N ALA A 221 -0.69 12.68 -4.78
CA ALA A 221 -0.01 12.01 -3.67
C ALA A 221 0.98 13.03 -3.05
N ALA A 222 0.46 14.26 -2.86
CA ALA A 222 1.18 15.50 -2.74
C ALA A 222 2.33 15.36 -1.78
N PHE A 223 3.43 15.78 -2.24
CA PHE A 223 4.56 16.21 -1.46
C PHE A 223 4.10 17.35 -0.54
N ASP A 224 3.49 17.00 0.60
CA ASP A 224 3.31 17.97 1.66
C ASP A 224 4.72 18.29 2.16
N ASP A 225 5.17 19.50 1.88
CA ASP A 225 6.35 20.06 2.53
C ASP A 225 6.00 20.25 4.01
N LEU A 226 6.22 19.20 4.79
CA LEU A 226 6.02 19.17 6.23
C LEU A 226 7.17 19.85 6.98
N SER A 227 8.09 20.50 6.27
CA SER A 227 9.25 21.16 6.85
C SER A 227 8.83 22.21 7.89
N GLY A 228 9.08 21.91 9.15
CA GLY A 228 8.97 22.84 10.27
C GLY A 228 7.56 23.01 10.86
N THR A 229 6.58 22.20 10.50
CA THR A 229 5.20 22.43 10.94
C THR A 229 4.68 21.48 12.01
N VAL A 230 5.31 20.33 12.24
CA VAL A 230 4.83 19.33 13.21
C VAL A 230 5.97 18.79 14.07
N THR A 231 5.84 18.94 15.39
CA THR A 231 6.75 18.37 16.37
C THR A 231 5.98 17.51 17.35
N PHE A 232 6.62 16.49 17.89
CA PHE A 232 6.06 15.74 19.02
C PHE A 232 5.87 16.64 20.24
N THR A 233 4.80 16.45 20.98
CA THR A 233 4.73 16.88 22.37
C THR A 233 5.65 16.01 23.23
N ASN A 234 5.96 16.44 24.46
CA ASN A 234 6.77 15.64 25.37
C ASN A 234 6.17 14.25 25.64
N GLU A 235 4.83 14.14 25.70
CA GLU A 235 4.11 12.88 25.89
C GLU A 235 4.24 11.98 24.67
N GLU A 236 3.97 12.50 23.46
CA GLU A 236 4.12 11.75 22.21
C GLU A 236 5.56 11.27 22.00
N GLN A 237 6.56 12.09 22.37
CA GLN A 237 7.97 11.70 22.30
C GLN A 237 8.28 10.55 23.27
N ALA A 238 7.76 10.61 24.50
CA ALA A 238 7.93 9.54 25.48
C ALA A 238 7.31 8.23 25.00
N ASP A 239 6.08 8.29 24.46
CA ASP A 239 5.38 7.12 23.90
C ASP A 239 6.13 6.53 22.71
N PHE A 240 6.63 7.38 21.81
CA PHE A 240 7.42 6.93 20.68
C PHE A 240 8.73 6.26 21.13
N ASN A 241 9.48 6.88 22.06
CA ASN A 241 10.73 6.32 22.57
C ASN A 241 10.52 4.98 23.29
N MET A 242 9.43 4.83 24.05
CA MET A 242 9.05 3.56 24.66
C MET A 242 8.73 2.51 23.61
N SER A 243 7.98 2.87 22.58
CA SER A 243 7.66 1.99 21.45
C SER A 243 8.91 1.54 20.70
N MET A 244 9.85 2.45 20.41
CA MET A 244 11.11 2.14 19.73
C MET A 244 12.02 1.25 20.57
N SER A 245 12.08 1.48 21.89
CA SER A 245 12.84 0.61 22.81
C SER A 245 12.33 -0.83 22.76
N ARG A 246 10.99 -0.99 22.72
CA ARG A 246 10.36 -2.30 22.57
C ARG A 246 10.68 -2.94 21.21
N VAL A 247 10.59 -2.19 20.11
CA VAL A 247 10.92 -2.68 18.76
C VAL A 247 12.37 -3.17 18.70
N ARG A 248 13.33 -2.41 19.25
CA ARG A 248 14.74 -2.81 19.28
C ARG A 248 14.96 -4.10 20.09
N ALA A 249 14.33 -4.22 21.26
CA ALA A 249 14.43 -5.43 22.08
C ALA A 249 13.87 -6.66 21.33
N LEU A 250 12.69 -6.53 20.75
CA LEU A 250 12.05 -7.60 19.98
C LEU A 250 12.87 -8.01 18.76
N HIS A 251 13.48 -7.05 18.04
CA HIS A 251 14.34 -7.34 16.90
C HIS A 251 15.51 -8.27 17.25
N GLN A 252 16.08 -8.12 18.45
CA GLN A 252 17.15 -8.99 18.94
C GLN A 252 16.65 -10.35 19.41
N GLU A 253 15.37 -10.48 19.75
CA GLU A 253 14.76 -11.75 20.18
C GLU A 253 14.35 -12.67 19.02
N VAL A 254 14.23 -12.16 17.79
CA VAL A 254 13.91 -12.95 16.60
C VAL A 254 15.16 -13.68 16.11
N PRO A 255 15.18 -15.02 16.10
CA PRO A 255 16.32 -15.78 15.60
C PRO A 255 16.61 -15.50 14.12
N ALA A 256 17.90 -15.44 13.75
CA ALA A 256 18.31 -15.24 12.35
C ALA A 256 17.71 -16.30 11.40
N ALA A 257 17.55 -17.54 11.86
CA ALA A 257 16.94 -18.62 11.10
C ALA A 257 15.47 -18.33 10.75
N ILE A 258 14.72 -17.63 11.61
CA ILE A 258 13.32 -17.26 11.35
C ILE A 258 13.26 -16.15 10.31
N TYR A 259 14.12 -15.12 10.42
CA TYR A 259 14.22 -14.09 9.39
C TYR A 259 14.52 -14.67 8.01
N HIS A 260 15.43 -15.66 7.96
CA HIS A 260 15.72 -16.35 6.70
C HIS A 260 14.53 -17.19 6.22
N ALA A 261 13.92 -17.97 7.11
CA ALA A 261 12.82 -18.86 6.72
C ALA A 261 11.62 -18.11 6.12
N VAL A 262 11.25 -16.95 6.68
CA VAL A 262 10.09 -16.18 6.20
C VAL A 262 10.32 -15.54 4.82
N THR A 263 11.58 -15.34 4.40
CA THR A 263 11.88 -14.83 3.04
C THR A 263 11.85 -15.91 1.98
N MET A 264 11.73 -17.18 2.37
CA MET A 264 11.79 -18.31 1.43
C MET A 264 10.41 -18.78 0.99
N GLU A 265 10.26 -19.02 -0.31
CA GLU A 265 9.04 -19.62 -0.84
C GLU A 265 8.90 -21.11 -0.47
N PRO A 266 7.72 -21.60 -0.15
CA PRO A 266 6.42 -20.94 -0.24
C PRO A 266 5.99 -20.27 1.08
N LEU A 267 6.82 -20.31 2.14
CA LEU A 267 6.46 -19.73 3.43
C LEU A 267 6.24 -18.22 3.32
N HIS A 268 7.05 -17.52 2.51
CA HIS A 268 6.89 -16.09 2.25
C HIS A 268 5.45 -15.75 1.79
N ALA A 269 4.97 -16.39 0.73
CA ALA A 269 3.61 -16.16 0.22
C ALA A 269 2.52 -16.52 1.23
N LEU A 270 2.70 -17.60 2.00
CA LEU A 270 1.77 -18.02 3.06
C LEU A 270 1.72 -16.99 4.19
N MET A 271 2.86 -16.50 4.64
CA MET A 271 2.96 -15.45 5.66
C MET A 271 2.31 -14.16 5.19
N GLN A 272 2.57 -13.72 3.96
CA GLN A 272 1.97 -12.53 3.38
C GLN A 272 0.43 -12.62 3.34
N MET A 273 -0.11 -13.77 2.91
CA MET A 273 -1.56 -13.99 2.91
C MET A 273 -2.14 -13.99 4.32
N PHE A 274 -1.47 -14.64 5.29
CA PHE A 274 -1.90 -14.69 6.67
C PHE A 274 -1.88 -13.31 7.33
N ILE A 275 -0.81 -12.53 7.13
CA ILE A 275 -0.68 -11.16 7.62
C ILE A 275 -1.82 -10.28 7.07
N ASN A 276 -2.11 -10.39 5.79
CA ASN A 276 -3.19 -9.62 5.16
C ASN A 276 -4.57 -9.92 5.75
N GLN A 277 -4.80 -11.15 6.23
CA GLN A 277 -6.08 -11.55 6.83
C GLN A 277 -6.17 -11.24 8.33
N ARG A 278 -5.08 -11.37 9.09
CA ARG A 278 -5.10 -11.40 10.56
C ARG A 278 -4.40 -10.23 11.22
N VAL A 279 -3.22 -9.88 10.76
CA VAL A 279 -2.38 -8.88 11.46
C VAL A 279 -2.89 -7.47 11.26
N ARG A 280 -3.53 -7.17 10.13
CA ARG A 280 -4.19 -5.87 9.90
C ARG A 280 -5.36 -5.60 10.84
N GLU A 281 -5.91 -6.63 11.47
CA GLU A 281 -6.94 -6.51 12.50
C GLU A 281 -6.38 -6.25 13.90
N ASN A 282 -5.08 -5.99 14.02
CA ASN A 282 -4.39 -5.67 15.29
C ASN A 282 -4.43 -6.81 16.33
N ARG A 283 -4.33 -8.07 15.91
CA ARG A 283 -4.59 -9.26 16.73
C ARG A 283 -3.41 -10.23 16.86
N VAL A 284 -2.20 -9.72 17.11
CA VAL A 284 -1.10 -10.63 17.49
C VAL A 284 -1.21 -10.99 18.97
N ASN A 285 -1.36 -12.27 19.24
CA ASN A 285 -1.47 -12.83 20.58
C ASN A 285 -0.81 -14.23 20.66
N ALA A 286 -0.91 -14.91 21.79
CA ALA A 286 -0.31 -16.21 21.98
C ALA A 286 -0.81 -17.31 21.02
N SER A 287 -2.03 -17.17 20.45
CA SER A 287 -2.60 -18.15 19.51
C SER A 287 -2.18 -17.91 18.05
N THR A 288 -1.50 -16.79 17.73
CA THR A 288 -1.19 -16.40 16.35
C THR A 288 -0.44 -17.49 15.57
N VAL A 289 0.50 -18.17 16.20
CA VAL A 289 1.25 -19.26 15.54
C VAL A 289 0.37 -20.49 15.31
N THR A 290 -0.53 -20.80 16.22
CA THR A 290 -1.51 -21.88 16.05
C THR A 290 -2.46 -21.56 14.89
N GLU A 291 -2.95 -20.34 14.83
CA GLU A 291 -3.81 -19.86 13.75
C GLU A 291 -3.09 -19.85 12.39
N LEU A 292 -1.80 -19.50 12.36
CA LEU A 292 -0.97 -19.66 11.16
C LEU A 292 -0.90 -21.12 10.70
N MET A 293 -0.70 -22.05 11.63
CA MET A 293 -0.64 -23.48 11.30
C MET A 293 -1.99 -23.99 10.76
N GLU A 294 -3.11 -23.57 11.33
CA GLU A 294 -4.46 -23.90 10.85
C GLU A 294 -4.71 -23.32 9.45
N PHE A 295 -4.29 -22.07 9.22
CA PHE A 295 -4.35 -21.43 7.91
C PHE A 295 -3.54 -22.22 6.87
N ILE A 296 -2.32 -22.62 7.20
CA ILE A 296 -1.45 -23.41 6.31
C ILE A 296 -2.06 -24.79 6.05
N ALA A 297 -2.64 -25.44 7.05
CA ALA A 297 -3.32 -26.73 6.90
C ALA A 297 -4.50 -26.64 5.92
N THR A 298 -5.33 -25.61 6.06
CA THR A 298 -6.45 -25.34 5.15
C THR A 298 -5.98 -25.13 3.70
N ARG A 299 -4.88 -24.39 3.52
CA ARG A 299 -4.28 -24.16 2.20
C ARG A 299 -3.68 -25.43 1.62
N ARG A 300 -2.98 -26.21 2.43
CA ARG A 300 -2.44 -27.53 2.06
C ARG A 300 -3.52 -28.41 1.44
N ASP A 301 -4.64 -28.56 2.14
CA ASP A 301 -5.72 -29.46 1.72
C ASP A 301 -6.38 -28.97 0.41
N LYS A 302 -6.57 -27.66 0.28
CA LYS A 302 -7.09 -27.04 -0.96
C LYS A 302 -6.15 -27.24 -2.15
N GLU A 303 -4.86 -27.01 -1.97
CA GLU A 303 -3.88 -27.12 -3.06
C GLU A 303 -3.61 -28.59 -3.43
N ALA A 304 -3.59 -29.51 -2.46
CA ALA A 304 -3.49 -30.93 -2.73
C ALA A 304 -4.73 -31.44 -3.50
N GLY A 305 -5.93 -30.99 -3.11
CA GLY A 305 -7.18 -31.34 -3.79
C GLY A 305 -7.27 -30.88 -5.24
N GLY A 306 -6.56 -29.79 -5.59
CA GLY A 306 -6.48 -29.25 -6.96
C GLY A 306 -5.50 -30.02 -7.89
N ARG A 307 -4.74 -30.98 -7.38
CA ARG A 307 -3.78 -31.77 -8.19
C ARG A 307 -4.47 -32.96 -8.85
N SER A 308 -4.17 -33.18 -10.13
CA SER A 308 -4.77 -34.26 -10.92
C SER A 308 -4.08 -35.62 -10.71
N SER A 309 -2.83 -35.67 -10.27
CA SER A 309 -2.07 -36.90 -10.03
C SER A 309 -1.87 -37.19 -8.54
N GLU A 310 -1.92 -38.46 -8.15
CA GLU A 310 -1.70 -38.90 -6.77
C GLU A 310 -0.30 -38.52 -6.25
N LYS A 311 0.73 -38.66 -7.11
CA LYS A 311 2.09 -38.22 -6.78
C LYS A 311 2.14 -36.72 -6.52
N GLY A 312 1.50 -35.90 -7.36
CA GLY A 312 1.45 -34.45 -7.17
C GLY A 312 0.73 -34.03 -5.88
N LYS A 313 -0.29 -34.80 -5.45
CA LYS A 313 -0.95 -34.58 -4.15
C LYS A 313 -0.01 -34.87 -2.99
N GLN A 314 0.68 -36.02 -3.03
CA GLN A 314 1.62 -36.43 -1.97
C GLN A 314 2.80 -35.48 -1.86
N ASP A 315 3.39 -35.04 -2.98
CA ASP A 315 4.49 -34.07 -3.01
C ASP A 315 4.06 -32.74 -2.38
N GLN A 316 2.84 -32.28 -2.68
CA GLN A 316 2.30 -31.04 -2.12
C GLN A 316 2.05 -31.19 -0.61
N LEU A 317 1.44 -32.28 -0.17
CA LEU A 317 1.21 -32.55 1.26
C LEU A 317 2.53 -32.61 2.03
N ALA A 318 3.55 -33.28 1.50
CA ALA A 318 4.86 -33.38 2.12
C ALA A 318 5.52 -32.00 2.31
N LYS A 319 5.45 -31.14 1.27
CA LYS A 319 5.98 -29.78 1.30
C LYS A 319 5.36 -28.95 2.43
N PHE A 320 4.02 -28.92 2.52
CA PHE A 320 3.34 -28.19 3.58
C PHE A 320 3.57 -28.77 4.98
N ASN A 321 3.63 -30.09 5.12
CA ASN A 321 3.92 -30.73 6.38
C ASN A 321 5.33 -30.38 6.90
N THR A 322 6.32 -30.28 6.01
CA THR A 322 7.67 -29.83 6.38
C THR A 322 7.64 -28.42 6.96
N ILE A 323 6.93 -27.49 6.30
CA ILE A 323 6.77 -26.10 6.78
C ILE A 323 6.09 -26.08 8.15
N MET A 324 4.99 -26.83 8.32
CA MET A 324 4.26 -26.87 9.58
C MET A 324 5.10 -27.46 10.72
N THR A 325 5.94 -28.44 10.43
CA THR A 325 6.88 -29.01 11.42
C THR A 325 7.91 -27.97 11.83
N GLN A 326 8.51 -27.26 10.86
CA GLN A 326 9.47 -26.20 11.12
C GLN A 326 8.86 -25.06 11.97
N ILE A 327 7.61 -24.66 11.68
CA ILE A 327 6.91 -23.64 12.46
C ILE A 327 6.66 -24.13 13.89
N ARG A 328 6.21 -25.38 14.05
CA ARG A 328 5.93 -25.97 15.38
C ARG A 328 7.18 -26.03 16.24
N GLU A 329 8.30 -26.52 15.69
CA GLU A 329 9.58 -26.62 16.39
C GLU A 329 10.15 -25.26 16.80
N ASN A 330 9.82 -24.21 16.07
CA ASN A 330 10.31 -22.84 16.28
C ASN A 330 9.19 -21.86 16.65
N ALA A 331 8.11 -22.34 17.25
CA ALA A 331 6.88 -21.57 17.49
C ALA A 331 7.15 -20.22 18.21
N ARG A 332 8.04 -20.23 19.23
CA ARG A 332 8.41 -19.00 19.94
C ARG A 332 9.09 -17.97 19.03
N GLY A 333 9.99 -18.42 18.15
CA GLY A 333 10.67 -17.54 17.20
C GLY A 333 9.70 -16.90 16.20
N TYR A 334 8.73 -17.66 15.69
CA TYR A 334 7.67 -17.13 14.82
C TYR A 334 6.74 -16.15 15.57
N LEU A 335 6.39 -16.47 16.84
CA LEU A 335 5.61 -15.54 17.65
C LEU A 335 6.35 -14.21 17.85
N ASN A 336 7.63 -14.26 18.22
CA ASN A 336 8.46 -13.05 18.37
C ASN A 336 8.53 -12.25 17.05
N TRP A 337 8.60 -12.93 15.91
CA TRP A 337 8.55 -12.28 14.59
C TRP A 337 7.23 -11.53 14.38
N PHE A 338 6.07 -12.13 14.67
CA PHE A 338 4.77 -11.44 14.57
C PHE A 338 4.64 -10.28 15.55
N VAL A 339 5.13 -10.45 16.78
CA VAL A 339 5.10 -9.39 17.79
C VAL A 339 5.99 -8.22 17.36
N LEU A 340 7.14 -8.49 16.75
CA LEU A 340 8.00 -7.44 16.17
C LEU A 340 7.32 -6.72 15.02
N HIS A 341 6.73 -7.47 14.07
CA HIS A 341 5.98 -6.89 12.94
C HIS A 341 4.89 -5.93 13.45
N GLN A 342 4.11 -6.36 14.43
CA GLN A 342 3.11 -5.51 15.09
C GLN A 342 3.71 -4.29 15.79
N ALA A 343 4.84 -4.45 16.45
CA ALA A 343 5.50 -3.36 17.17
C ALA A 343 6.03 -2.28 16.21
N ILE A 344 6.61 -2.69 15.06
CA ILE A 344 7.02 -1.76 13.99
C ILE A 344 5.79 -1.02 13.44
N MET A 345 4.69 -1.71 13.18
CA MET A 345 3.44 -1.10 12.72
C MET A 345 2.89 -0.08 13.73
N ASN A 346 2.94 -0.40 15.02
CA ASN A 346 2.48 0.50 16.09
C ASN A 346 3.37 1.76 16.18
N ALA A 347 4.70 1.61 16.14
CA ALA A 347 5.64 2.74 16.14
C ALA A 347 5.44 3.63 14.90
N LYS A 348 5.27 3.04 13.72
CA LYS A 348 4.91 3.75 12.50
C LYS A 348 3.60 4.53 12.66
N THR A 349 2.60 3.95 13.31
CA THR A 349 1.29 4.58 13.51
C THR A 349 1.39 5.87 14.34
N ILE A 350 2.30 5.94 15.33
CA ILE A 350 2.55 7.17 16.11
C ILE A 350 3.05 8.28 15.17
N ILE A 351 4.04 7.97 14.32
CA ILE A 351 4.59 8.91 13.34
C ILE A 351 3.52 9.36 12.35
N VAL A 352 2.79 8.39 11.74
CA VAL A 352 1.76 8.68 10.73
C VAL A 352 0.64 9.53 11.32
N ARG A 353 0.22 9.26 12.57
CA ARG A 353 -0.79 10.08 13.26
C ARG A 353 -0.30 11.51 13.43
N LYS A 354 0.95 11.71 13.81
CA LYS A 354 1.54 13.03 13.97
C LYS A 354 1.66 13.78 12.65
N LEU A 355 2.16 13.14 11.63
CA LEU A 355 2.23 13.70 10.27
C LEU A 355 0.83 14.00 9.71
N GLY A 356 -0.15 13.15 10.00
CA GLY A 356 -1.55 13.33 9.59
C GLY A 356 -2.21 14.58 10.19
N GLN A 357 -1.71 15.10 11.31
CA GLN A 357 -2.18 16.38 11.89
C GLN A 357 -1.89 17.57 10.97
N ALA A 358 -0.87 17.48 10.11
CA ALA A 358 -0.56 18.50 9.11
C ALA A 358 -1.30 18.28 7.78
N SER A 359 -1.94 17.12 7.60
CA SER A 359 -2.66 16.80 6.36
C SER A 359 -3.97 17.57 6.27
N ARG A 360 -4.28 18.08 5.07
CA ARG A 360 -5.55 18.74 4.76
C ARG A 360 -6.74 17.78 4.60
N VAL A 361 -6.47 16.47 4.65
CA VAL A 361 -7.49 15.43 4.46
C VAL A 361 -7.73 14.71 5.79
N GLN A 362 -8.97 14.77 6.24
CA GLN A 362 -9.42 14.00 7.40
C GLN A 362 -9.77 12.58 6.98
N THR A 363 -9.16 11.59 7.63
CA THR A 363 -9.50 10.18 7.43
C THR A 363 -10.37 9.68 8.58
N PHE A 364 -11.43 8.93 8.23
CA PHE A 364 -12.32 8.31 9.20
C PHE A 364 -12.06 6.80 9.21
N VAL A 365 -11.86 6.25 10.40
CA VAL A 365 -11.78 4.80 10.60
C VAL A 365 -13.12 4.33 11.18
N PRO A 366 -13.81 3.36 10.59
CA PRO A 366 -14.99 2.76 11.16
C PRO A 366 -14.67 2.19 12.55
N SER A 367 -15.46 2.52 13.56
CA SER A 367 -15.40 1.91 14.89
C SER A 367 -16.73 1.24 15.20
N GLU A 368 -16.78 0.36 16.19
CA GLU A 368 -18.02 -0.31 16.63
C GLU A 368 -19.15 0.68 17.02
N ASN A 369 -18.78 1.91 17.40
CA ASN A 369 -19.70 2.97 17.81
C ASN A 369 -19.84 4.13 16.80
N GLY A 370 -19.44 3.93 15.52
CA GLY A 370 -19.53 4.95 14.49
C GLY A 370 -18.18 5.27 13.83
N PHE A 371 -18.04 6.50 13.36
CA PHE A 371 -16.83 6.96 12.68
C PHE A 371 -15.90 7.69 13.64
N ARG A 372 -14.62 7.38 13.60
CA ARG A 372 -13.59 8.13 14.31
C ARG A 372 -12.87 9.03 13.33
N VAL A 373 -12.86 10.33 13.60
CA VAL A 373 -12.04 11.29 12.85
C VAL A 373 -10.59 11.10 13.25
N THR A 374 -9.72 10.84 12.28
CA THR A 374 -8.28 10.86 12.47
C THR A 374 -7.72 12.00 11.63
N GLY A 375 -7.48 13.14 12.24
CA GLY A 375 -6.98 14.35 11.60
C GLY A 375 -6.96 15.49 12.61
N PRO A 376 -6.37 16.64 12.28
CA PRO A 376 -6.38 17.77 13.18
C PRO A 376 -7.82 18.23 13.44
N GLU A 377 -8.10 18.50 14.73
CA GLU A 377 -9.34 19.15 15.17
C GLU A 377 -9.45 20.57 14.60
#